data_4c2b95feaa651f3f9aff8266ca98e7a0
#
_entry.id   4c2b95feaa651f3f9aff8266ca98e7a0
#
_cell.length_a   1.000
_cell.length_b   1.000
_cell.length_c   1.000
_cell.angle_alpha   90.00
_cell.angle_beta   90.00
_cell.angle_gamma   90.00
#
_symmetry.space_group_name_H-M   'P 1'
#
loop_
_entity.id
_entity.type
_entity.pdbx_description
1 polymer ?
#
loop_
_entity_poly.entity_id
_entity_poly.type
_entity_poly.pdbx_seq_one_letter_code
_entity_poly.pdbx_strand_id
1 'polypeptide(L)'
;PYMIPSYLISIRNSFHKNFAKPFSLAELETQYKISRFRIAHEFTATFGQSPIAYLNCLRLQQACELLTCGDDRIGEISTAVGFENVNHFINLFRRQYGMTPGTYRKHYQQHITSERRSASELPREWSPNQPSQALH
;
A
#
# COMPACT_ATOMS: atom_id res chain seq x y z
N PRO A 1 -1.04 -30.38 -5.41
CA PRO A 1 -1.41 -28.97 -5.33
C PRO A 1 -0.64 -28.24 -4.26
N TYR A 2 -0.27 -27.08 -4.59
CA TYR A 2 0.51 -26.25 -3.70
C TYR A 2 -0.36 -25.65 -2.60
N MET A 3 0.10 -25.76 -1.38
CA MET A 3 -0.65 -25.21 -0.26
C MET A 3 0.18 -24.12 0.43
N ILE A 4 -0.41 -22.94 0.60
CA ILE A 4 0.27 -21.86 1.26
C ILE A 4 0.31 -22.11 2.76
N PRO A 5 1.50 -22.04 3.38
CA PRO A 5 1.58 -22.20 4.84
C PRO A 5 0.69 -21.21 5.57
N SER A 6 0.02 -21.68 6.60
CA SER A 6 -0.96 -20.85 7.31
C SER A 6 -0.31 -19.62 7.97
N TYR A 7 0.96 -19.73 8.37
CA TYR A 7 1.59 -18.58 9.01
C TYR A 7 1.77 -17.42 8.02
N LEU A 8 2.00 -17.73 6.75
CA LEU A 8 2.12 -16.68 5.74
C LEU A 8 0.79 -15.97 5.53
N ILE A 9 -0.31 -16.73 5.54
CA ILE A 9 -1.63 -16.14 5.42
C ILE A 9 -1.92 -15.26 6.63
N SER A 10 -1.51 -15.72 7.81
CA SER A 10 -1.69 -14.95 9.04
C SER A 10 -0.93 -13.62 8.97
N ILE A 11 0.31 -13.65 8.49
CA ILE A 11 1.10 -12.43 8.34
C ILE A 11 0.41 -11.47 7.37
N ARG A 12 0.01 -11.98 6.22
CA ARG A 12 -0.66 -11.15 5.21
C ARG A 12 -1.93 -10.51 5.76
N ASN A 13 -2.73 -11.31 6.45
CA ASN A 13 -3.98 -10.78 7.03
C ASN A 13 -3.70 -9.73 8.09
N SER A 14 -2.64 -9.92 8.86
CA SER A 14 -2.23 -8.93 9.85
C SER A 14 -1.84 -7.62 9.19
N PHE A 15 -1.14 -7.69 8.06
CA PHE A 15 -0.78 -6.49 7.31
C PHE A 15 -2.04 -5.72 6.88
N HIS A 16 -3.01 -6.43 6.31
CA HIS A 16 -4.24 -5.77 5.86
C HIS A 16 -5.00 -5.14 7.02
N LYS A 17 -4.97 -5.77 8.17
CA LYS A 17 -5.69 -5.27 9.32
C LYS A 17 -4.96 -4.11 9.99
N ASN A 18 -3.63 -4.13 10.00
CA ASN A 18 -2.84 -3.19 10.78
C ASN A 18 -1.75 -2.51 9.95
N PHE A 19 -2.05 -2.12 8.72
CA PHE A 19 -1.03 -1.61 7.81
C PHE A 19 -0.32 -0.36 8.34
N ALA A 20 -0.98 0.43 9.18
CA ALA A 20 -0.40 1.68 9.67
C ALA A 20 0.52 1.49 10.88
N LYS A 21 0.57 0.29 11.44
CA LYS A 21 1.42 0.04 12.60
C LYS A 21 2.86 -0.20 12.19
N PRO A 22 3.82 0.12 13.07
CA PRO A 22 5.22 -0.16 12.76
C PRO A 22 5.43 -1.63 12.44
N PHE A 23 6.38 -1.90 11.56
CA PHE A 23 6.67 -3.25 11.11
C PHE A 23 8.10 -3.63 11.43
N SER A 24 8.29 -4.89 11.87
CA SER A 24 9.61 -5.42 12.15
C SER A 24 9.62 -6.92 11.87
N LEU A 25 10.58 -7.35 11.03
CA LEU A 25 10.77 -8.78 10.81
C LEU A 25 11.18 -9.48 12.08
N ALA A 26 11.90 -8.76 12.97
CA ALA A 26 12.31 -9.36 14.24
C ALA A 26 11.10 -9.72 15.09
N GLU A 27 10.06 -8.90 15.05
CA GLU A 27 8.85 -9.21 15.79
C GLU A 27 8.14 -10.42 15.23
N LEU A 28 8.11 -10.54 13.91
CA LEU A 28 7.51 -11.71 13.27
C LEU A 28 8.29 -12.97 13.65
N GLU A 29 9.61 -12.87 13.67
CA GLU A 29 10.45 -13.99 14.06
C GLU A 29 10.11 -14.47 15.47
N THR A 30 9.93 -13.52 16.38
CA THR A 30 9.56 -13.83 17.74
C THR A 30 8.16 -14.43 17.84
N GLN A 31 7.24 -13.83 17.11
CA GLN A 31 5.83 -14.24 17.18
C GLN A 31 5.61 -15.63 16.61
N TYR A 32 6.20 -15.91 15.46
CA TYR A 32 5.96 -17.19 14.78
C TYR A 32 7.04 -18.23 15.01
N LYS A 33 8.14 -17.83 15.68
CA LYS A 33 9.25 -18.73 15.99
C LYS A 33 9.84 -19.34 14.72
N ILE A 34 9.91 -18.55 13.69
CA ILE A 34 10.52 -18.90 12.41
C ILE A 34 11.55 -17.81 12.11
N SER A 35 12.72 -18.17 11.59
CA SER A 35 13.77 -17.19 11.35
C SER A 35 13.28 -16.14 10.36
N ARG A 36 13.74 -14.89 10.56
CA ARG A 36 13.36 -13.79 9.68
C ARG A 36 13.77 -14.05 8.24
N PHE A 37 14.87 -14.75 8.03
CA PHE A 37 15.33 -15.05 6.69
C PHE A 37 14.38 -16.01 5.99
N ARG A 38 13.88 -17.00 6.71
CA ARG A 38 12.92 -17.94 6.16
C ARG A 38 11.59 -17.26 5.90
N ILE A 39 11.14 -16.40 6.81
CA ILE A 39 9.91 -15.67 6.63
C ILE A 39 9.99 -14.81 5.36
N ALA A 40 11.08 -14.06 5.21
CA ALA A 40 11.25 -13.20 4.05
C ALA A 40 11.28 -14.01 2.77
N HIS A 41 12.00 -15.13 2.78
CA HIS A 41 12.13 -15.96 1.59
C HIS A 41 10.80 -16.58 1.19
N GLU A 42 10.11 -17.19 2.15
CA GLU A 42 8.86 -17.87 1.85
C GLU A 42 7.75 -16.90 1.50
N PHE A 43 7.72 -15.74 2.17
CA PHE A 43 6.73 -14.72 1.85
C PHE A 43 6.92 -14.22 0.42
N THR A 44 8.17 -13.93 0.05
CA THR A 44 8.47 -13.46 -1.29
C THR A 44 8.11 -14.50 -2.34
N ALA A 45 8.46 -15.76 -2.07
CA ALA A 45 8.17 -16.82 -3.02
C ALA A 45 6.67 -17.02 -3.21
N THR A 46 5.89 -16.79 -2.15
CA THR A 46 4.45 -17.02 -2.19
C THR A 46 3.69 -15.82 -2.78
N PHE A 47 4.05 -14.60 -2.36
CA PHE A 47 3.27 -13.42 -2.70
C PHE A 47 3.93 -12.53 -3.74
N GLY A 48 5.14 -12.86 -4.18
CA GLY A 48 5.78 -12.13 -5.27
C GLY A 48 6.51 -10.87 -4.86
N GLN A 49 6.49 -10.51 -3.59
CA GLN A 49 7.24 -9.35 -3.10
C GLN A 49 7.55 -9.54 -1.63
N SER A 50 8.58 -8.82 -1.16
CA SER A 50 9.01 -8.95 0.21
C SER A 50 7.92 -8.47 1.17
N PRO A 51 7.98 -8.88 2.45
CA PRO A 51 6.99 -8.42 3.42
C PRO A 51 6.87 -6.90 3.48
N ILE A 52 8.01 -6.18 3.52
CA ILE A 52 7.92 -4.73 3.63
C ILE A 52 7.39 -4.10 2.33
N ALA A 53 7.74 -4.66 1.18
CA ALA A 53 7.22 -4.16 -0.08
C ALA A 53 5.71 -4.37 -0.16
N TYR A 54 5.24 -5.51 0.28
CA TYR A 54 3.81 -5.80 0.32
C TYR A 54 3.08 -4.81 1.23
N LEU A 55 3.64 -4.62 2.43
CA LEU A 55 3.04 -3.69 3.40
C LEU A 55 3.00 -2.27 2.87
N ASN A 56 4.10 -1.84 2.23
CA ASN A 56 4.14 -0.50 1.67
C ASN A 56 3.10 -0.32 0.56
N CYS A 57 2.85 -1.35 -0.23
CA CYS A 57 1.79 -1.28 -1.24
C CYS A 57 0.43 -1.02 -0.60
N LEU A 58 0.13 -1.70 0.50
CA LEU A 58 -1.12 -1.48 1.21
C LEU A 58 -1.22 -0.06 1.72
N ARG A 59 -0.13 0.46 2.28
CA ARG A 59 -0.10 1.82 2.80
C ARG A 59 -0.36 2.82 1.69
N LEU A 60 0.27 2.60 0.54
CA LEU A 60 0.09 3.51 -0.60
C LEU A 60 -1.32 3.45 -1.16
N GLN A 61 -1.93 2.26 -1.18
CA GLN A 61 -3.32 2.13 -1.60
C GLN A 61 -4.25 2.93 -0.71
N GLN A 62 -4.03 2.86 0.60
CA GLN A 62 -4.84 3.63 1.53
C GLN A 62 -4.60 5.12 1.36
N ALA A 63 -3.36 5.51 1.05
CA ALA A 63 -3.07 6.91 0.80
C ALA A 63 -3.85 7.43 -0.40
N CYS A 64 -4.01 6.61 -1.44
CA CYS A 64 -4.79 7.03 -2.60
C CYS A 64 -6.22 7.41 -2.21
N GLU A 65 -6.83 6.61 -1.33
CA GLU A 65 -8.18 6.92 -0.90
C GLU A 65 -8.22 8.21 -0.09
N LEU A 66 -7.27 8.40 0.82
CA LEU A 66 -7.23 9.63 1.61
C LEU A 66 -6.97 10.86 0.75
N LEU A 67 -6.15 10.70 -0.29
CA LEU A 67 -5.85 11.81 -1.19
C LEU A 67 -7.08 12.28 -1.97
N THR A 68 -7.92 11.34 -2.37
CA THR A 68 -9.04 11.65 -3.25
C THR A 68 -10.34 11.92 -2.49
N CYS A 69 -10.45 11.45 -1.25
CA CYS A 69 -11.69 11.56 -0.51
C CYS A 69 -11.68 12.66 0.55
N GLY A 70 -10.56 13.34 0.74
CA GLY A 70 -10.46 14.36 1.78
C GLY A 70 -9.44 15.42 1.45
N ASP A 71 -9.20 16.29 2.43
CA ASP A 71 -8.32 17.44 2.27
C ASP A 71 -7.11 17.40 3.20
N ASP A 72 -6.83 16.25 3.81
CA ASP A 72 -5.69 16.13 4.70
C ASP A 72 -4.40 16.48 3.97
N ARG A 73 -3.46 17.05 4.71
CA ARG A 73 -2.17 17.39 4.15
C ARG A 73 -1.40 16.13 3.82
N ILE A 74 -0.50 16.25 2.83
CA ILE A 74 0.30 15.10 2.41
C ILE A 74 1.05 14.49 3.58
N GLY A 75 1.64 15.32 4.44
CA GLY A 75 2.35 14.81 5.62
C GLY A 75 1.43 14.08 6.58
N GLU A 76 0.21 14.57 6.73
CA GLU A 76 -0.77 13.92 7.60
C GLU A 76 -1.18 12.56 7.05
N ILE A 77 -1.36 12.50 5.74
CA ILE A 77 -1.70 11.23 5.09
C ILE A 77 -0.55 10.24 5.25
N SER A 78 0.68 10.70 5.04
CA SER A 78 1.86 9.87 5.19
C SER A 78 1.88 9.21 6.58
N THR A 79 1.67 10.01 7.61
CA THR A 79 1.64 9.50 8.98
C THR A 79 0.46 8.56 9.21
N ALA A 80 -0.70 8.92 8.71
CA ALA A 80 -1.91 8.14 8.92
C ALA A 80 -1.80 6.73 8.34
N VAL A 81 -1.08 6.57 7.23
CA VAL A 81 -0.95 5.24 6.62
C VAL A 81 0.29 4.49 7.10
N GLY A 82 1.09 5.08 8.00
CA GLY A 82 2.16 4.36 8.66
C GLY A 82 3.58 4.70 8.25
N PHE A 83 3.79 5.73 7.46
CA PHE A 83 5.15 6.16 7.10
C PHE A 83 5.67 7.16 8.13
N GLU A 84 6.90 6.96 8.58
CA GLU A 84 7.52 7.87 9.54
C GLU A 84 8.14 9.08 8.87
N ASN A 85 8.50 8.93 7.60
CA ASN A 85 9.20 9.97 6.86
C ASN A 85 8.39 10.31 5.61
N VAL A 86 7.97 11.57 5.52
CA VAL A 86 7.13 11.99 4.40
C VAL A 86 7.87 11.93 3.06
N ASN A 87 9.19 12.20 3.08
CA ASN A 87 9.95 12.11 1.84
C ASN A 87 10.03 10.68 1.32
N HIS A 88 10.18 9.73 2.23
CA HIS A 88 10.16 8.32 1.85
C HIS A 88 8.81 7.94 1.24
N PHE A 89 7.74 8.41 1.86
CA PHE A 89 6.39 8.20 1.35
C PHE A 89 6.24 8.76 -0.06
N ILE A 90 6.66 10.02 -0.25
CA ILE A 90 6.52 10.67 -1.55
C ILE A 90 7.31 9.92 -2.62
N ASN A 91 8.54 9.50 -2.30
CA ASN A 91 9.36 8.79 -3.27
C ASN A 91 8.76 7.44 -3.65
N LEU A 92 8.28 6.68 -2.66
CA LEU A 92 7.64 5.39 -2.94
C LEU A 92 6.35 5.59 -3.73
N PHE A 93 5.56 6.60 -3.36
CA PHE A 93 4.32 6.87 -4.07
C PHE A 93 4.59 7.19 -5.55
N ARG A 94 5.57 8.05 -5.79
CA ARG A 94 5.89 8.42 -7.16
C ARG A 94 6.41 7.23 -7.96
N ARG A 95 7.20 6.37 -7.32
CA ARG A 95 7.69 5.18 -7.99
C ARG A 95 6.55 4.24 -8.35
N GLN A 96 5.57 4.14 -7.47
CA GLN A 96 4.45 3.22 -7.65
C GLN A 96 3.44 3.72 -8.66
N TYR A 97 3.09 5.00 -8.61
CA TYR A 97 2.00 5.56 -9.40
C TYR A 97 2.44 6.53 -10.48
N GLY A 98 3.72 6.79 -10.60
CA GLY A 98 4.24 7.64 -11.66
C GLY A 98 4.05 9.13 -11.44
N MET A 99 3.52 9.54 -10.29
CA MET A 99 3.33 10.95 -9.97
C MET A 99 3.36 11.14 -8.47
N THR A 100 3.60 12.38 -8.03
CA THR A 100 3.64 12.67 -6.61
C THR A 100 2.23 12.61 -6.02
N PRO A 101 2.12 12.44 -4.68
CA PRO A 101 0.81 12.44 -4.05
C PRO A 101 0.01 13.71 -4.32
N GLY A 102 0.68 14.87 -4.34
CA GLY A 102 -0.01 16.13 -4.61
C GLY A 102 -0.57 16.18 -6.02
N THR A 103 0.20 15.72 -6.99
CA THR A 103 -0.25 15.66 -8.37
C THR A 103 -1.38 14.66 -8.52
N TYR A 104 -1.25 13.52 -7.86
CA TYR A 104 -2.30 12.50 -7.86
C TYR A 104 -3.62 13.08 -7.34
N ARG A 105 -3.56 13.80 -6.22
CA ARG A 105 -4.76 14.42 -5.65
C ARG A 105 -5.39 15.39 -6.63
N LYS A 106 -4.57 16.27 -7.22
CA LYS A 106 -5.07 17.24 -8.18
C LYS A 106 -5.79 16.56 -9.32
N HIS A 107 -5.18 15.54 -9.84
CA HIS A 107 -5.69 14.85 -11.02
C HIS A 107 -6.99 14.12 -10.72
N TYR A 108 -6.99 13.30 -9.68
CA TYR A 108 -8.12 12.41 -9.42
C TYR A 108 -9.20 13.06 -8.55
N GLN A 109 -8.85 13.99 -7.69
CA GLN A 109 -9.86 14.67 -6.89
C GLN A 109 -10.71 15.57 -7.76
N GLN A 110 -10.08 16.30 -8.68
CA GLN A 110 -10.82 17.12 -9.61
C GLN A 110 -11.72 16.27 -10.49
N HIS A 111 -11.19 15.15 -10.93
CA HIS A 111 -11.97 14.23 -11.75
C HIS A 111 -13.20 13.73 -10.99
N ILE A 112 -13.00 13.32 -9.75
CA ILE A 112 -14.09 12.83 -8.93
C ILE A 112 -15.09 13.93 -8.63
N THR A 113 -14.62 15.14 -8.38
CA THR A 113 -15.50 16.27 -8.08
C THR A 113 -16.37 16.60 -9.28
N SER A 114 -15.80 16.63 -10.47
CA SER A 114 -16.55 16.94 -11.67
C SER A 114 -17.51 15.80 -12.05
N GLU A 115 -17.20 14.59 -11.60
CA GLU A 115 -18.01 13.42 -11.91
C GLU A 115 -18.82 12.92 -10.74
N ARG A 116 -19.00 13.77 -9.75
CA ARG A 116 -19.76 13.38 -8.57
C ARG A 116 -21.15 12.91 -8.93
N ARG A 117 -21.68 13.42 -10.01
CA ARG A 117 -22.99 13.03 -10.49
C ARG A 117 -22.95 11.73 -11.28
N SER A 118 -21.77 11.19 -11.56
CA SER A 118 -21.67 9.99 -12.35
C SER A 118 -20.48 9.17 -11.89
N ALA A 119 -20.71 8.34 -10.87
CA ALA A 119 -19.64 7.52 -10.31
C ALA A 119 -19.12 6.52 -11.32
N SER A 120 -19.88 6.22 -12.35
CA SER A 120 -19.47 5.23 -13.35
C SER A 120 -18.40 5.76 -14.28
N GLU A 121 -18.07 7.04 -14.19
CA GLU A 121 -17.10 7.63 -15.13
C GLU A 121 -15.67 7.57 -14.65
N LEU A 122 -15.42 6.95 -13.52
CA LEU A 122 -14.03 6.70 -13.13
C LEU A 122 -13.38 5.75 -14.15
N PRO A 123 -12.10 5.98 -14.44
CA PRO A 123 -11.42 5.11 -15.40
C PRO A 123 -11.51 3.65 -14.98
N ARG A 124 -11.86 2.80 -15.92
CA ARG A 124 -12.02 1.38 -15.61
C ARG A 124 -10.72 0.73 -15.23
N GLU A 125 -9.64 1.18 -15.84
CA GLU A 125 -8.33 0.62 -15.56
C GLU A 125 -7.76 1.09 -14.24
N TRP A 126 -8.35 2.14 -13.65
CA TRP A 126 -7.80 2.67 -12.42
C TRP A 126 -8.11 1.73 -11.26
N SER A 127 -7.06 1.37 -10.52
CA SER A 127 -7.22 0.53 -9.34
C SER A 127 -6.05 0.75 -8.41
N PRO A 128 -6.31 1.16 -7.17
CA PRO A 128 -5.23 1.28 -6.19
C PRO A 128 -4.56 -0.05 -5.90
N ASN A 129 -5.22 -1.15 -6.28
CA ASN A 129 -4.67 -2.49 -6.02
C ASN A 129 -3.78 -2.99 -7.15
N GLN A 130 -3.58 -2.21 -8.18
CA GLN A 130 -2.76 -2.60 -9.32
C GLN A 130 -1.80 -1.48 -9.66
N PRO A 131 -0.88 -1.18 -8.76
CA PRO A 131 -0.03 -0.01 -8.92
C PRO A 131 0.84 -0.03 -10.17
N SER A 132 1.25 -1.19 -10.62
CA SER A 132 2.10 -1.26 -11.80
C SER A 132 1.41 -0.73 -13.04
N GLN A 133 0.09 -0.70 -13.05
CA GLN A 133 -0.64 -0.18 -14.20
C GLN A 133 -0.57 1.33 -14.30
N ALA A 134 -0.25 2.00 -13.23
CA ALA A 134 -0.12 3.45 -13.26
C ALA A 134 1.07 3.89 -14.09
N LEU A 135 1.99 2.98 -14.38
CA LEU A 135 3.18 3.28 -15.14
C LEU A 135 2.98 3.14 -16.63
N HIS A 136 1.84 2.72 -17.07
CA HIS A 136 1.57 2.50 -18.49
C HIS A 136 0.67 3.55 -19.11
#